data_632f8a46e226324ffdec325b79b35420
#
_entry.id   632f8a46e226324ffdec325b79b35420
#
_cell.length_a   1.000
_cell.length_b   1.000
_cell.length_c   1.000
_cell.angle_alpha   90.00
_cell.angle_beta   90.00
_cell.angle_gamma   90.00
#
_symmetry.space_group_name_H-M   'P 1'
#
loop_
_entity.id
_entity.type
_entity.pdbx_description
1 polymer ?
#
loop_
_entity_poly.entity_id
_entity_poly.type
_entity_poly.pdbx_seq_one_letter_code
_entity_poly.pdbx_strand_id
1 'polypeptide(L)'
;MRRKLTPYLLLAPQIILSLLFIIGLATGITQSLGVIPAFGLREPTFKYYREVLTRPEMLKSVLYSLKVAFLSAGIATVAGVGLSAVCVAHKKTKGPMMRVIQLPIIVPHVVVAIFVVNIFSQNGVLARIGYALGMLQEQQQFPMLIYDTKGVGVILAYL
;
A
#
# COMPACT_ATOMS: atom_id res chain seq x y z
N MET A 1 47.50 -6.43 9.43
CA MET A 1 46.32 -6.09 10.25
C MET A 1 45.21 -5.35 9.48
N ARG A 2 45.49 -4.45 8.52
CA ARG A 2 44.50 -3.67 7.77
C ARG A 2 43.46 -4.53 7.00
N ARG A 3 43.83 -5.65 6.39
CA ARG A 3 42.92 -6.51 5.61
C ARG A 3 41.81 -7.19 6.43
N LYS A 4 41.98 -7.38 7.74
CA LYS A 4 40.97 -8.00 8.60
C LYS A 4 39.86 -7.05 9.05
N LEU A 5 40.11 -5.73 9.04
CA LEU A 5 39.14 -4.72 9.46
C LEU A 5 38.28 -4.17 8.32
N THR A 6 38.73 -4.34 7.07
CA THR A 6 38.01 -3.83 5.88
C THR A 6 36.55 -4.31 5.78
N PRO A 7 36.20 -5.59 5.99
CA PRO A 7 34.81 -6.04 5.93
C PRO A 7 33.94 -5.40 7.03
N TYR A 8 34.46 -5.18 8.22
CA TYR A 8 33.73 -4.54 9.32
C TYR A 8 33.50 -3.05 9.04
N LEU A 9 34.46 -2.36 8.43
CA LEU A 9 34.30 -0.95 8.01
C LEU A 9 33.26 -0.80 6.90
N LEU A 10 33.20 -1.75 5.96
CA LEU A 10 32.18 -1.78 4.90
C LEU A 10 30.78 -2.07 5.44
N LEU A 11 30.69 -2.87 6.51
CA LEU A 11 29.42 -3.19 7.17
C LEU A 11 28.99 -2.11 8.18
N ALA A 12 29.87 -1.20 8.58
CA ALA A 12 29.58 -0.19 9.60
C ALA A 12 28.32 0.64 9.32
N PRO A 13 28.09 1.17 8.10
CA PRO A 13 26.85 1.90 7.80
C PRO A 13 25.60 1.06 8.02
N GLN A 14 25.63 -0.20 7.59
CA GLN A 14 24.49 -1.12 7.77
C GLN A 14 24.25 -1.45 9.25
N ILE A 15 25.32 -1.65 10.02
CA ILE A 15 25.21 -1.93 11.47
C ILE A 15 24.61 -0.71 12.18
N ILE A 16 25.05 0.50 11.85
CA ILE A 16 24.52 1.75 12.43
C ILE A 16 23.01 1.88 12.13
N LEU A 17 22.61 1.68 10.87
CA LEU A 17 21.19 1.74 10.50
C LEU A 17 20.36 0.66 11.21
N SER A 18 20.90 -0.55 11.35
CA SER A 18 20.23 -1.64 12.06
C SER A 18 20.07 -1.33 13.55
N LEU A 19 21.07 -0.75 14.18
CA LEU A 19 20.99 -0.32 15.59
C LEU A 19 19.97 0.79 15.78
N LEU A 20 19.95 1.80 14.90
CA LEU A 20 18.95 2.86 14.93
C LEU A 20 17.53 2.30 14.78
N PHE A 21 17.35 1.34 13.87
CA PHE A 21 16.07 0.66 13.68
C PHE A 21 15.65 -0.12 14.95
N ILE A 22 16.56 -0.87 15.56
CA ILE A 22 16.29 -1.63 16.80
C ILE A 22 15.91 -0.68 17.94
N ILE A 23 16.63 0.42 18.10
CA ILE A 23 16.32 1.44 19.12
C ILE A 23 14.94 2.05 18.85
N GLY A 24 14.65 2.42 17.60
CA GLY A 24 13.35 2.95 17.20
C GLY A 24 12.21 1.96 17.49
N LEU A 25 12.41 0.69 17.15
CA LEU A 25 11.44 -0.37 17.41
C LEU A 25 11.22 -0.58 18.93
N ALA A 26 12.29 -0.65 19.71
CA ALA A 26 12.21 -0.76 21.17
C ALA A 26 11.45 0.43 21.78
N THR A 27 11.76 1.65 21.31
CA THR A 27 11.05 2.88 21.74
C THR A 27 9.57 2.80 21.35
N GLY A 28 9.24 2.37 20.13
CA GLY A 28 7.86 2.20 19.70
C GLY A 28 7.09 1.19 20.57
N ILE A 29 7.71 0.06 20.90
CA ILE A 29 7.10 -0.94 21.79
C ILE A 29 6.86 -0.36 23.19
N THR A 30 7.84 0.31 23.78
CA THR A 30 7.68 0.91 25.12
C THR A 30 6.61 2.00 25.13
N GLN A 31 6.55 2.84 24.09
CA GLN A 31 5.51 3.86 23.96
C GLN A 31 4.12 3.25 23.75
N SER A 32 4.02 2.16 22.98
CA SER A 32 2.74 1.45 22.79
C SER A 32 2.19 0.86 24.09
N LEU A 33 3.07 0.52 25.03
CA LEU A 33 2.70 0.12 26.39
C LEU A 33 2.42 1.32 27.32
N GLY A 34 2.40 2.54 26.79
CA GLY A 34 2.10 3.74 27.57
C GLY A 34 3.29 4.35 28.29
N VAL A 35 4.51 3.85 28.09
CA VAL A 35 5.70 4.43 28.73
C VAL A 35 6.19 5.61 27.87
N ILE A 36 5.75 6.82 28.23
CA ILE A 36 6.12 8.06 27.58
C ILE A 36 6.61 9.06 28.63
N PRO A 37 7.91 9.05 28.98
CA PRO A 37 8.47 9.88 30.03
C PRO A 37 8.23 11.38 29.86
N ALA A 38 8.18 11.85 28.61
CA ALA A 38 7.92 13.25 28.28
C ALA A 38 6.54 13.75 28.78
N PHE A 39 5.56 12.84 28.91
CA PHE A 39 4.22 13.13 29.45
C PHE A 39 4.03 12.62 30.89
N GLY A 40 5.12 12.27 31.60
CA GLY A 40 5.04 11.77 32.97
C GLY A 40 4.56 10.32 33.09
N LEU A 41 4.29 9.64 31.99
CA LEU A 41 3.82 8.24 31.94
C LEU A 41 5.04 7.32 31.99
N ARG A 42 5.23 6.62 33.12
CA ARG A 42 6.42 5.75 33.35
C ARG A 42 6.07 4.29 33.57
N GLU A 43 4.80 3.97 33.79
CA GLU A 43 4.37 2.61 34.10
C GLU A 43 3.82 1.92 32.84
N PRO A 44 4.30 0.72 32.49
CA PRO A 44 3.78 -0.03 31.37
C PRO A 44 2.35 -0.49 31.65
N THR A 45 1.46 -0.30 30.68
CA THR A 45 0.05 -0.68 30.81
C THR A 45 -0.50 -1.22 29.50
N PHE A 46 -1.37 -2.23 29.58
CA PHE A 46 -2.12 -2.76 28.43
C PHE A 46 -3.46 -2.03 28.23
N LYS A 47 -3.77 -1.00 29.03
CA LYS A 47 -5.02 -0.25 28.94
C LYS A 47 -5.29 0.26 27.51
N TYR A 48 -4.28 0.81 26.85
CA TYR A 48 -4.41 1.37 25.51
C TYR A 48 -4.72 0.29 24.47
N TYR A 49 -4.08 -0.88 24.57
CA TYR A 49 -4.39 -2.01 23.70
C TYR A 49 -5.83 -2.48 23.87
N ARG A 50 -6.26 -2.63 25.12
CA ARG A 50 -7.65 -3.01 25.43
C ARG A 50 -8.63 -1.98 24.89
N GLU A 51 -8.38 -0.69 25.11
CA GLU A 51 -9.24 0.40 24.65
C GLU A 51 -9.35 0.41 23.12
N VAL A 52 -8.25 0.27 22.39
CA VAL A 52 -8.23 0.24 20.91
C VAL A 52 -8.96 -1.00 20.39
N LEU A 53 -8.67 -2.18 20.94
CA LEU A 53 -9.27 -3.44 20.47
C LEU A 53 -10.77 -3.55 20.78
N THR A 54 -11.27 -2.83 21.79
CA THR A 54 -12.71 -2.81 22.11
C THR A 54 -13.50 -1.77 21.32
N ARG A 55 -12.84 -0.90 20.55
CA ARG A 55 -13.52 0.10 19.71
C ARG A 55 -14.14 -0.55 18.49
N PRO A 56 -15.46 -0.38 18.24
CA PRO A 56 -16.12 -0.93 17.04
C PRO A 56 -15.51 -0.44 15.74
N GLU A 57 -15.02 0.81 15.71
CA GLU A 57 -14.37 1.42 14.55
C GLU A 57 -13.08 0.68 14.17
N MET A 58 -12.31 0.22 15.16
CA MET A 58 -11.09 -0.55 14.93
C MET A 58 -11.40 -1.87 14.23
N LEU A 59 -12.37 -2.60 14.72
CA LEU A 59 -12.78 -3.88 14.11
C LEU A 59 -13.29 -3.68 12.68
N LYS A 60 -14.11 -2.64 12.45
CA LYS A 60 -14.57 -2.29 11.10
C LYS A 60 -13.41 -1.95 10.17
N SER A 61 -12.43 -1.17 10.64
CA SER A 61 -11.25 -0.80 9.86
C SER A 61 -10.38 -2.01 9.52
N VAL A 62 -10.17 -2.92 10.46
CA VAL A 62 -9.43 -4.17 10.22
C VAL A 62 -10.14 -5.06 9.21
N LEU A 63 -11.45 -5.27 9.38
CA LEU A 63 -12.24 -6.08 8.43
C LEU A 63 -12.25 -5.46 7.04
N TYR A 64 -12.37 -4.13 6.95
CA TYR A 64 -12.30 -3.42 5.68
C TYR A 64 -10.93 -3.60 5.00
N SER A 65 -9.84 -3.42 5.75
CA SER A 65 -8.48 -3.60 5.24
C SER A 65 -8.22 -5.04 4.77
N LEU A 66 -8.68 -6.03 5.52
CA LEU A 66 -8.59 -7.44 5.13
C LEU A 66 -9.39 -7.73 3.86
N LYS A 67 -10.62 -7.23 3.78
CA LYS A 67 -11.46 -7.36 2.58
C LYS A 67 -10.76 -6.80 1.35
N VAL A 68 -10.24 -5.58 1.44
CA VAL A 68 -9.53 -4.92 0.33
C VAL A 68 -8.28 -5.70 -0.04
N ALA A 69 -7.48 -6.14 0.93
CA ALA A 69 -6.26 -6.91 0.70
C ALA A 69 -6.56 -8.26 0.00
N PHE A 70 -7.55 -9.01 0.47
CA PHE A 70 -7.92 -10.28 -0.15
C PHE A 70 -8.48 -10.11 -1.56
N LEU A 71 -9.33 -9.11 -1.78
CA LEU A 71 -9.90 -8.86 -3.11
C LEU A 71 -8.83 -8.42 -4.10
N SER A 72 -7.98 -7.45 -3.75
CA SER A 72 -6.91 -6.99 -4.64
C SER A 72 -5.90 -8.12 -4.92
N ALA A 73 -5.42 -8.84 -3.91
CA ALA A 73 -4.50 -9.95 -4.10
C ALA A 73 -5.12 -11.08 -4.94
N GLY A 74 -6.40 -11.41 -4.70
CA GLY A 74 -7.12 -12.42 -5.48
C GLY A 74 -7.25 -12.06 -6.96
N ILE A 75 -7.71 -10.83 -7.24
CA ILE A 75 -7.86 -10.36 -8.62
C ILE A 75 -6.50 -10.26 -9.31
N ALA A 76 -5.49 -9.69 -8.65
CA ALA A 76 -4.13 -9.56 -9.19
C ALA A 76 -3.53 -10.95 -9.51
N THR A 77 -3.73 -11.94 -8.63
CA THR A 77 -3.24 -13.31 -8.84
C THR A 77 -3.92 -13.94 -10.05
N VAL A 78 -5.25 -13.88 -10.14
CA VAL A 78 -6.00 -14.46 -11.28
C VAL A 78 -5.61 -13.79 -12.60
N ALA A 79 -5.54 -12.45 -12.60
CA ALA A 79 -5.12 -11.68 -13.77
C ALA A 79 -3.67 -11.98 -14.17
N GLY A 80 -2.75 -12.02 -13.20
CA GLY A 80 -1.33 -12.31 -13.44
C GLY A 80 -1.10 -13.73 -13.98
N VAL A 81 -1.74 -14.72 -13.39
CA VAL A 81 -1.67 -16.12 -13.85
C VAL A 81 -2.29 -16.24 -15.25
N GLY A 82 -3.47 -15.65 -15.47
CA GLY A 82 -4.13 -15.64 -16.76
C GLY A 82 -3.26 -15.00 -17.85
N LEU A 83 -2.69 -13.83 -17.59
CA LEU A 83 -1.79 -13.14 -18.50
C LEU A 83 -0.53 -13.97 -18.81
N SER A 84 0.07 -14.57 -17.77
CA SER A 84 1.24 -15.45 -17.94
C SER A 84 0.91 -16.67 -18.78
N ALA A 85 -0.24 -17.32 -18.55
CA ALA A 85 -0.69 -18.46 -19.32
C ALA A 85 -0.88 -18.11 -20.81
N VAL A 86 -1.52 -16.97 -21.10
CA VAL A 86 -1.69 -16.47 -22.48
C VAL A 86 -0.34 -16.21 -23.15
N CYS A 87 0.61 -15.57 -22.43
CA CYS A 87 1.95 -15.31 -22.97
C CYS A 87 2.69 -16.60 -23.30
N VAL A 88 2.60 -17.62 -22.45
CA VAL A 88 3.23 -18.92 -22.67
C VAL A 88 2.56 -19.65 -23.85
N ALA A 89 1.23 -19.72 -23.87
CA ALA A 89 0.48 -20.40 -24.93
C ALA A 89 0.78 -19.82 -26.31
N HIS A 90 0.92 -18.51 -26.41
CA HIS A 90 1.24 -17.82 -27.68
C HIS A 90 2.77 -17.69 -27.94
N LYS A 91 3.61 -18.32 -27.13
CA LYS A 91 5.10 -18.23 -27.22
C LYS A 91 5.64 -16.79 -27.22
N LYS A 92 4.88 -15.86 -26.62
CA LYS A 92 5.23 -14.42 -26.54
C LYS A 92 5.94 -14.10 -25.22
N THR A 93 6.87 -14.94 -24.79
CA THR A 93 7.65 -14.79 -23.54
C THR A 93 8.85 -13.84 -23.69
N LYS A 94 9.09 -13.34 -24.89
CA LYS A 94 10.18 -12.40 -25.24
C LYS A 94 9.66 -11.32 -26.16
N GLY A 95 10.36 -10.17 -26.19
CA GLY A 95 10.06 -9.09 -27.14
C GLY A 95 9.35 -7.87 -26.53
N PRO A 96 8.83 -6.96 -27.37
CA PRO A 96 8.27 -5.68 -26.92
C PRO A 96 7.04 -5.85 -26.02
N MET A 97 6.22 -6.86 -26.23
CA MET A 97 5.05 -7.15 -25.41
C MET A 97 5.44 -7.45 -23.96
N MET A 98 6.51 -8.23 -23.75
CA MET A 98 6.98 -8.55 -22.41
C MET A 98 7.52 -7.33 -21.67
N ARG A 99 8.13 -6.38 -22.39
CA ARG A 99 8.57 -5.10 -21.80
C ARG A 99 7.39 -4.28 -21.30
N VAL A 100 6.29 -4.24 -22.03
CA VAL A 100 5.07 -3.53 -21.61
C VAL A 100 4.46 -4.17 -20.35
N ILE A 101 4.43 -5.50 -20.28
CA ILE A 101 3.92 -6.23 -19.10
C ILE A 101 4.79 -5.99 -17.86
N GLN A 102 6.08 -5.73 -18.04
CA GLN A 102 7.01 -5.44 -16.94
C GLN A 102 6.99 -3.98 -16.48
N LEU A 103 6.39 -3.05 -17.25
CA LEU A 103 6.31 -1.62 -16.86
C LEU A 103 5.75 -1.38 -15.45
N PRO A 104 4.67 -2.05 -15.02
CA PRO A 104 4.14 -1.86 -13.68
C PRO A 104 5.12 -2.15 -12.54
N ILE A 105 6.09 -3.06 -12.77
CA ILE A 105 7.12 -3.40 -11.77
C ILE A 105 8.06 -2.22 -11.50
N ILE A 106 8.26 -1.36 -12.50
CA ILE A 106 9.20 -0.22 -12.44
C ILE A 106 8.50 1.02 -11.86
N VAL A 107 7.17 1.08 -11.96
CA VAL A 107 6.40 2.25 -11.51
C VAL A 107 6.22 2.22 -10.00
N PRO A 108 6.65 3.26 -9.26
CA PRO A 108 6.40 3.36 -7.83
C PRO A 108 4.90 3.34 -7.51
N HIS A 109 4.49 2.62 -6.47
CA HIS A 109 3.07 2.53 -6.06
C HIS A 109 2.40 3.90 -5.83
N VAL A 110 3.16 4.89 -5.35
CA VAL A 110 2.64 6.26 -5.18
C VAL A 110 2.18 6.85 -6.50
N VAL A 111 2.93 6.61 -7.59
CA VAL A 111 2.57 7.08 -8.93
C VAL A 111 1.30 6.39 -9.41
N VAL A 112 1.19 5.07 -9.20
CA VAL A 112 -0.03 4.31 -9.53
C VAL A 112 -1.23 4.85 -8.76
N ALA A 113 -1.10 5.11 -7.46
CA ALA A 113 -2.16 5.69 -6.64
C ALA A 113 -2.62 7.06 -7.16
N ILE A 114 -1.66 7.94 -7.55
CA ILE A 114 -1.97 9.23 -8.16
C ILE A 114 -2.72 9.05 -9.48
N PHE A 115 -2.32 8.11 -10.32
CA PHE A 115 -3.03 7.80 -11.57
C PHE A 115 -4.46 7.36 -11.30
N VAL A 116 -4.67 6.43 -10.37
CA VAL A 116 -6.01 5.95 -10.00
C VAL A 116 -6.88 7.11 -9.52
N VAL A 117 -6.35 7.99 -8.63
CA VAL A 117 -7.08 9.17 -8.17
C VAL A 117 -7.43 10.11 -9.34
N ASN A 118 -6.46 10.42 -10.21
CA ASN A 118 -6.69 11.33 -11.34
C ASN A 118 -7.69 10.79 -12.38
N ILE A 119 -7.78 9.47 -12.54
CA ILE A 119 -8.68 8.84 -13.50
C ILE A 119 -10.07 8.63 -12.91
N PHE A 120 -10.16 8.07 -11.70
CA PHE A 120 -11.40 7.55 -11.12
C PHE A 120 -12.06 8.47 -10.08
N SER A 121 -11.47 9.61 -9.71
CA SER A 121 -12.14 10.58 -8.82
C SER A 121 -13.31 11.27 -9.51
N GLN A 122 -14.19 11.87 -8.70
CA GLN A 122 -15.35 12.66 -9.21
C GLN A 122 -14.92 13.84 -10.10
N ASN A 123 -13.71 14.37 -9.91
CA ASN A 123 -13.11 15.38 -10.75
C ASN A 123 -12.07 14.80 -11.73
N GLY A 124 -12.03 13.48 -11.85
CA GLY A 124 -11.06 12.76 -12.67
C GLY A 124 -11.41 12.77 -14.16
N VAL A 125 -10.53 12.13 -14.92
CA VAL A 125 -10.64 12.07 -16.39
C VAL A 125 -11.95 11.39 -16.81
N LEU A 126 -12.35 10.28 -16.17
CA LEU A 126 -13.57 9.56 -16.51
C LEU A 126 -14.84 10.40 -16.25
N ALA A 127 -14.89 11.15 -15.15
CA ALA A 127 -15.99 12.05 -14.86
C ALA A 127 -16.11 13.14 -15.91
N ARG A 128 -14.98 13.73 -16.34
CA ARG A 128 -14.93 14.76 -17.38
C ARG A 128 -15.37 14.22 -18.75
N ILE A 129 -14.94 13.02 -19.11
CA ILE A 129 -15.39 12.35 -20.34
C ILE A 129 -16.90 12.09 -20.30
N GLY A 130 -17.40 11.55 -19.17
CA GLY A 130 -18.84 11.31 -18.98
C GLY A 130 -19.68 12.59 -19.11
N TYR A 131 -19.20 13.70 -18.56
CA TYR A 131 -19.81 15.02 -18.71
C TYR A 131 -19.76 15.51 -20.16
N ALA A 132 -18.61 15.42 -20.82
CA ALA A 132 -18.45 15.83 -22.21
C ALA A 132 -19.31 15.04 -23.21
N LEU A 133 -19.59 13.76 -22.90
CA LEU A 133 -20.47 12.89 -23.68
C LEU A 133 -21.97 13.09 -23.35
N GLY A 134 -22.31 14.00 -22.43
CA GLY A 134 -23.68 14.24 -22.00
C GLY A 134 -24.29 13.09 -21.14
N MET A 135 -23.48 12.16 -20.66
CA MET A 135 -23.93 11.08 -19.78
C MET A 135 -24.15 11.56 -18.34
N LEU A 136 -23.55 12.68 -17.96
CA LEU A 136 -23.65 13.33 -16.66
C LEU A 136 -24.06 14.78 -16.86
N GLN A 137 -25.00 15.26 -16.05
CA GLN A 137 -25.37 16.68 -16.05
C GLN A 137 -24.36 17.53 -15.29
N GLU A 138 -23.75 16.95 -14.26
CA GLU A 138 -22.67 17.55 -13.46
C GLU A 138 -21.59 16.51 -13.18
N GLN A 139 -20.32 16.93 -13.08
CA GLN A 139 -19.20 16.02 -12.77
C GLN A 139 -19.37 15.33 -11.41
N GLN A 140 -20.02 16.00 -10.46
CA GLN A 140 -20.29 15.48 -9.11
C GLN A 140 -21.25 14.28 -9.09
N GLN A 141 -22.01 14.05 -10.16
CA GLN A 141 -22.87 12.87 -10.32
C GLN A 141 -22.07 11.59 -10.60
N PHE A 142 -20.77 11.72 -10.91
CA PHE A 142 -19.89 10.57 -11.05
C PHE A 142 -19.75 9.85 -9.69
N PRO A 143 -19.86 8.50 -9.64
CA PRO A 143 -19.83 7.76 -8.39
C PRO A 143 -18.49 7.94 -7.66
N MET A 144 -18.55 8.01 -6.33
CA MET A 144 -17.36 8.10 -5.46
C MET A 144 -16.64 6.75 -5.42
N LEU A 145 -15.80 6.44 -6.42
CA LEU A 145 -15.10 5.17 -6.50
C LEU A 145 -13.86 5.12 -5.59
N ILE A 146 -13.22 6.28 -5.34
CA ILE A 146 -11.94 6.35 -4.59
C ILE A 146 -12.17 6.28 -3.09
N TYR A 147 -13.20 6.97 -2.58
CA TYR A 147 -13.51 7.08 -1.14
C TYR A 147 -14.76 6.29 -0.76
N ASP A 148 -15.11 5.28 -1.57
CA ASP A 148 -16.26 4.43 -1.28
C ASP A 148 -15.90 3.38 -0.21
N THR A 149 -16.90 3.05 0.61
CA THR A 149 -16.85 1.96 1.60
C THR A 149 -16.63 0.58 0.97
N LYS A 150 -16.80 0.45 -0.34
CA LYS A 150 -16.48 -0.77 -1.11
C LYS A 150 -14.99 -0.96 -1.38
N GLY A 151 -14.19 0.11 -1.29
CA GLY A 151 -12.75 0.06 -1.48
C GLY A 151 -12.28 -0.09 -2.93
N VAL A 152 -13.14 0.24 -3.89
CA VAL A 152 -12.85 0.06 -5.33
C VAL A 152 -11.59 0.82 -5.74
N GLY A 153 -11.41 2.07 -5.31
CA GLY A 153 -10.24 2.86 -5.66
C GLY A 153 -8.94 2.29 -5.08
N VAL A 154 -8.99 1.75 -3.86
CA VAL A 154 -7.83 1.11 -3.23
C VAL A 154 -7.49 -0.19 -3.94
N ILE A 155 -8.49 -1.02 -4.28
CA ILE A 155 -8.29 -2.26 -5.04
C ILE A 155 -7.64 -1.94 -6.39
N LEU A 156 -8.13 -0.93 -7.12
CA LEU A 156 -7.57 -0.52 -8.41
C LEU A 156 -6.12 -0.01 -8.31
N ALA A 157 -5.74 0.60 -7.19
CA ALA A 157 -4.37 1.05 -6.98
C ALA A 157 -3.38 -0.09 -6.71
N TYR A 158 -3.87 -1.27 -6.31
CA TYR A 158 -3.05 -2.45 -6.01
C TYR A 158 -3.18 -3.58 -7.04
N LEU A 159 -3.94 -3.40 -8.11
CA LEU A 159 -4.00 -4.29 -9.27
C LEU A 159 -2.90 -4.00 -10.29
#